data_cf6e81bfbe3e13c2d0e2b8dac5fbb88f
#
_entry.id   cf6e81bfbe3e13c2d0e2b8dac5fbb88f
#
_cell.length_a   1.000
_cell.length_b   1.000
_cell.length_c   1.000
_cell.angle_alpha   90.00
_cell.angle_beta   90.00
_cell.angle_gamma   90.00
#
_symmetry.space_group_name_H-M   'P 1'
#
loop_
_entity.id
_entity.type
_entity.pdbx_description
1 polymer ?
#
loop_
_entity_poly.entity_id
_entity_poly.type
_entity_poly.pdbx_seq_one_letter_code
_entity_poly.pdbx_strand_id
1 'polypeptide(L)'
;MRPYALLAGALMISASGLALPAFAGERPVLVELFTSQGCSSCPPADGFMNDLTKQPGVVALTMPVDIWDYLGWKDSFAKREFSLRQQAYAPGLPSRSVFTPQMVVGGIADVVGSRRAEATGLIAAQANGDVPGADVTLTLNGESAIIEIPETPALKDANATVWVARVLSEREVNIGDGENRGKVIVYSNIVRDLSAAGMWHGEALKLEIPARQNMGETYDRLAVFVQQGETGPVLGVALIDVPLAGPGTP
;
A
#
# COMPACT_ATOMS: atom_id res chain seq x y z
N MET A 1 -0.28 6.51 85.92
CA MET A 1 -0.74 7.09 84.63
C MET A 1 0.31 6.79 83.57
N ARG A 2 0.03 5.91 82.65
CA ARG A 2 0.94 5.54 81.53
C ARG A 2 0.32 6.05 80.23
N PRO A 3 1.03 6.78 79.35
CA PRO A 3 0.49 7.19 78.04
C PRO A 3 0.63 6.05 77.00
N TYR A 4 -0.45 5.80 76.31
CA TYR A 4 -0.47 4.88 75.18
C TYR A 4 0.04 5.62 73.93
N ALA A 5 1.11 5.10 73.36
CA ALA A 5 1.59 5.57 72.02
C ALA A 5 0.83 4.86 70.91
N LEU A 6 0.12 5.60 70.08
CA LEU A 6 -0.52 5.13 68.85
C LEU A 6 0.51 5.08 67.74
N LEU A 7 0.84 3.88 67.24
CA LEU A 7 1.59 3.68 66.02
C LEU A 7 0.63 3.78 64.83
N ALA A 8 0.77 4.83 64.04
CA ALA A 8 0.11 4.94 62.73
C ALA A 8 0.93 4.18 61.68
N GLY A 9 0.45 3.03 61.26
CA GLY A 9 1.03 2.27 60.14
C GLY A 9 0.62 2.89 58.80
N ALA A 10 1.58 3.41 58.07
CA ALA A 10 1.38 3.88 56.68
C ALA A 10 1.34 2.67 55.73
N LEU A 11 0.18 2.42 55.13
CA LEU A 11 -0.01 1.39 54.12
C LEU A 11 0.48 1.94 52.76
N MET A 12 1.65 1.49 52.31
CA MET A 12 2.14 1.79 50.97
C MET A 12 1.41 0.92 49.96
N ILE A 13 0.48 1.52 49.17
CA ILE A 13 -0.17 0.87 48.05
C ILE A 13 0.77 0.98 46.88
N SER A 14 1.47 -0.11 46.53
CA SER A 14 2.24 -0.25 45.32
C SER A 14 1.27 -0.37 44.14
N ALA A 15 1.12 0.67 43.35
CA ALA A 15 0.40 0.64 42.06
C ALA A 15 1.23 -0.15 41.04
N SER A 16 0.99 -1.46 40.96
CA SER A 16 1.49 -2.26 39.85
C SER A 16 0.75 -1.83 38.56
N GLY A 17 1.40 -0.99 37.75
CA GLY A 17 0.92 -0.65 36.44
C GLY A 17 0.87 -1.92 35.59
N LEU A 18 -0.33 -2.40 35.28
CA LEU A 18 -0.57 -3.39 34.24
C LEU A 18 -0.15 -2.75 32.90
N ALA A 19 1.06 -3.06 32.43
CA ALA A 19 1.42 -2.82 31.05
C ALA A 19 0.45 -3.64 30.18
N LEU A 20 -0.48 -2.94 29.51
CA LEU A 20 -1.28 -3.57 28.46
C LEU A 20 -0.30 -4.10 27.41
N PRO A 21 -0.48 -5.34 26.91
CA PRO A 21 0.30 -5.82 25.79
C PRO A 21 0.09 -4.82 24.64
N ALA A 22 1.19 -4.24 24.13
CA ALA A 22 1.15 -3.57 22.85
C ALA A 22 0.73 -4.65 21.86
N PHE A 23 -0.50 -4.57 21.35
CA PHE A 23 -0.86 -5.33 20.17
C PHE A 23 0.14 -4.89 19.09
N ALA A 24 1.04 -5.77 18.72
CA ALA A 24 1.78 -5.65 17.47
C ALA A 24 0.68 -5.54 16.39
N GLY A 25 0.45 -4.33 15.89
CA GLY A 25 -0.57 -4.11 14.87
C GLY A 25 -0.26 -5.01 13.69
N GLU A 26 -1.25 -5.73 13.21
CA GLU A 26 -1.13 -6.53 11.99
C GLU A 26 -0.54 -5.63 10.90
N ARG A 27 0.58 -6.07 10.31
CA ARG A 27 1.22 -5.29 9.23
C ARG A 27 0.28 -5.21 8.04
N PRO A 28 0.09 -4.03 7.45
CA PRO A 28 -0.79 -3.91 6.30
C PRO A 28 -0.31 -4.78 5.13
N VAL A 29 -1.27 -5.36 4.42
CA VAL A 29 -1.02 -6.14 3.20
C VAL A 29 -1.11 -5.22 1.99
N LEU A 30 -0.08 -5.23 1.14
CA LEU A 30 -0.13 -4.57 -0.16
C LEU A 30 -0.96 -5.39 -1.13
N VAL A 31 -1.90 -4.74 -1.81
CA VAL A 31 -2.69 -5.29 -2.91
C VAL A 31 -2.51 -4.39 -4.13
N GLU A 32 -2.05 -4.94 -5.25
CA GLU A 32 -1.91 -4.23 -6.52
C GLU A 32 -2.92 -4.79 -7.53
N LEU A 33 -3.78 -3.94 -8.08
CA LEU A 33 -4.71 -4.33 -9.14
C LEU A 33 -4.22 -3.80 -10.49
N PHE A 34 -3.81 -4.69 -11.39
CA PHE A 34 -3.54 -4.38 -12.78
C PHE A 34 -4.85 -4.41 -13.56
N THR A 35 -5.31 -3.24 -14.00
CA THR A 35 -6.63 -3.00 -14.61
C THR A 35 -6.50 -2.08 -15.82
N SER A 36 -7.58 -1.91 -16.58
CA SER A 36 -7.63 -0.93 -17.67
C SER A 36 -9.06 -0.49 -17.95
N GLN A 37 -9.22 0.78 -18.31
CA GLN A 37 -10.49 1.35 -18.78
C GLN A 37 -11.00 0.64 -20.04
N GLY A 38 -10.10 0.12 -20.88
CA GLY A 38 -10.44 -0.64 -22.09
C GLY A 38 -10.83 -2.10 -21.87
N CYS A 39 -10.69 -2.63 -20.66
CA CYS A 39 -10.93 -4.04 -20.33
C CYS A 39 -12.37 -4.26 -19.88
N SER A 40 -13.20 -4.99 -20.63
CA SER A 40 -14.63 -5.22 -20.31
C SER A 40 -14.88 -6.03 -19.05
N SER A 41 -13.93 -6.86 -18.61
CA SER A 41 -14.01 -7.67 -17.40
C SER A 41 -13.46 -6.97 -16.14
N CYS A 42 -12.87 -5.77 -16.29
CA CYS A 42 -12.21 -5.06 -15.19
C CYS A 42 -13.17 -4.34 -14.21
N PRO A 43 -14.29 -3.73 -14.62
CA PRO A 43 -15.09 -2.89 -13.72
C PRO A 43 -15.53 -3.55 -12.40
N PRO A 44 -15.86 -4.86 -12.34
CA PRO A 44 -16.15 -5.50 -11.03
C PRO A 44 -14.95 -5.55 -10.08
N ALA A 45 -13.72 -5.63 -10.62
CA ALA A 45 -12.49 -5.58 -9.82
C ALA A 45 -12.18 -4.16 -9.35
N ASP A 46 -12.39 -3.16 -10.22
CA ASP A 46 -12.25 -1.75 -9.87
C ASP A 46 -13.21 -1.37 -8.73
N GLY A 47 -14.47 -1.84 -8.80
CA GLY A 47 -15.44 -1.70 -7.70
C GLY A 47 -15.01 -2.40 -6.42
N PHE A 48 -14.30 -3.53 -6.50
CA PHE A 48 -13.79 -4.22 -5.32
C PHE A 48 -12.60 -3.45 -4.70
N MET A 49 -11.76 -2.82 -5.51
CA MET A 49 -10.69 -1.94 -4.99
C MET A 49 -11.26 -0.80 -4.14
N ASN A 50 -12.41 -0.21 -4.54
CA ASN A 50 -13.07 0.84 -3.75
C ASN A 50 -13.49 0.35 -2.35
N ASP A 51 -13.78 -0.94 -2.19
CA ASP A 51 -14.06 -1.54 -0.90
C ASP A 51 -12.76 -1.81 -0.12
N LEU A 52 -11.74 -2.35 -0.79
CA LEU A 52 -10.44 -2.68 -0.18
C LEU A 52 -9.69 -1.45 0.35
N THR A 53 -9.80 -0.29 -0.32
CA THR A 53 -9.15 0.95 0.16
C THR A 53 -9.70 1.46 1.50
N LYS A 54 -10.87 0.96 1.92
CA LYS A 54 -11.52 1.30 3.20
C LYS A 54 -11.29 0.24 4.28
N GLN A 55 -10.66 -0.88 3.92
CA GLN A 55 -10.44 -2.00 4.83
C GLN A 55 -9.17 -1.75 5.68
N PRO A 56 -9.27 -1.73 7.02
CA PRO A 56 -8.08 -1.67 7.87
C PRO A 56 -7.11 -2.82 7.58
N GLY A 57 -5.81 -2.53 7.65
CA GLY A 57 -4.78 -3.54 7.40
C GLY A 57 -4.55 -3.87 5.92
N VAL A 58 -5.14 -3.10 4.99
CA VAL A 58 -4.93 -3.26 3.55
C VAL A 58 -4.47 -1.93 2.94
N VAL A 59 -3.40 -1.98 2.17
CA VAL A 59 -3.01 -0.90 1.25
C VAL A 59 -3.26 -1.38 -0.17
N ALA A 60 -4.36 -0.92 -0.76
CA ALA A 60 -4.78 -1.31 -2.10
C ALA A 60 -4.38 -0.21 -3.10
N LEU A 61 -3.65 -0.58 -4.15
CA LEU A 61 -3.14 0.31 -5.20
C LEU A 61 -3.67 -0.13 -6.58
N THR A 62 -4.28 0.78 -7.30
CA THR A 62 -4.71 0.55 -8.68
C THR A 62 -3.59 0.91 -9.64
N MET A 63 -3.19 -0.04 -10.50
CA MET A 63 -2.09 0.03 -11.47
C MET A 63 -2.67 -0.06 -12.91
N PRO A 64 -3.07 1.06 -13.53
CA PRO A 64 -3.67 1.01 -14.87
C PRO A 64 -2.62 0.68 -15.94
N VAL A 65 -2.92 -0.35 -16.76
CA VAL A 65 -2.03 -0.87 -17.81
C VAL A 65 -2.50 -0.45 -19.21
N ASP A 66 -1.57 -0.25 -20.12
CA ASP A 66 -1.79 0.26 -21.48
C ASP A 66 -2.10 -0.83 -22.53
N ILE A 67 -2.17 -2.09 -22.12
CA ILE A 67 -2.26 -3.23 -23.03
C ILE A 67 -3.56 -3.31 -23.85
N TRP A 68 -4.59 -2.52 -23.49
CA TRP A 68 -5.89 -2.47 -24.17
C TRP A 68 -6.15 -1.17 -24.93
N ASP A 69 -5.22 -0.21 -24.91
CA ASP A 69 -5.39 1.11 -25.54
C ASP A 69 -5.67 1.05 -27.04
N TYR A 70 -5.33 -0.06 -27.69
CA TYR A 70 -5.60 -0.29 -29.13
C TYR A 70 -7.07 -0.63 -29.44
N LEU A 71 -7.93 -0.85 -28.44
CA LEU A 71 -9.35 -1.22 -28.62
C LEU A 71 -10.30 -0.01 -28.77
N GLY A 72 -9.77 1.16 -29.14
CA GLY A 72 -10.57 2.35 -29.43
C GLY A 72 -10.77 3.31 -28.26
N TRP A 73 -10.32 2.95 -27.05
CA TRP A 73 -10.30 3.83 -25.89
C TRP A 73 -8.94 3.82 -25.23
N LYS A 74 -8.31 4.97 -25.14
CA LYS A 74 -7.04 5.13 -24.44
C LYS A 74 -7.30 5.39 -22.95
N ASP A 75 -6.77 4.53 -22.09
CA ASP A 75 -6.87 4.70 -20.63
C ASP A 75 -6.07 5.93 -20.20
N SER A 76 -6.75 6.91 -19.61
CA SER A 76 -6.16 8.18 -19.18
C SER A 76 -5.19 8.06 -18.00
N PHE A 77 -5.16 6.92 -17.32
CA PHE A 77 -4.27 6.65 -16.20
C PHE A 77 -3.20 5.62 -16.51
N ALA A 78 -3.35 4.89 -17.63
CA ALA A 78 -2.42 3.83 -17.99
C ALA A 78 -1.01 4.34 -18.21
N LYS A 79 -0.05 3.55 -17.75
CA LYS A 79 1.36 3.79 -17.96
C LYS A 79 2.07 2.51 -18.38
N ARG A 80 2.99 2.64 -19.31
CA ARG A 80 3.79 1.53 -19.82
C ARG A 80 4.59 0.84 -18.71
N GLU A 81 5.09 1.59 -17.75
CA GLU A 81 5.83 1.07 -16.60
C GLU A 81 5.00 0.11 -15.74
N PHE A 82 3.68 0.30 -15.64
CA PHE A 82 2.82 -0.63 -14.90
C PHE A 82 2.59 -1.93 -15.67
N SER A 83 2.49 -1.88 -17.00
CA SER A 83 2.47 -3.09 -17.83
C SER A 83 3.78 -3.87 -17.73
N LEU A 84 4.93 -3.18 -17.66
CA LEU A 84 6.24 -3.81 -17.47
C LEU A 84 6.36 -4.42 -16.07
N ARG A 85 5.88 -3.73 -15.01
CA ARG A 85 5.85 -4.27 -13.64
C ARG A 85 4.99 -5.53 -13.58
N GLN A 86 3.81 -5.53 -14.21
CA GLN A 86 2.95 -6.72 -14.29
C GLN A 86 3.67 -7.89 -14.97
N GLN A 87 4.36 -7.63 -16.09
CA GLN A 87 5.17 -8.64 -16.79
C GLN A 87 6.31 -9.17 -15.93
N ALA A 88 6.97 -8.30 -15.16
CA ALA A 88 8.06 -8.70 -14.27
C ALA A 88 7.57 -9.59 -13.10
N TYR A 89 6.34 -9.43 -12.66
CA TYR A 89 5.72 -10.32 -11.68
C TYR A 89 5.48 -11.75 -12.20
N ALA A 90 5.12 -11.89 -13.48
CA ALA A 90 4.60 -13.16 -14.02
C ALA A 90 5.48 -14.39 -13.73
N PRO A 91 6.83 -14.37 -13.82
CA PRO A 91 7.64 -15.55 -13.52
C PRO A 91 7.55 -16.03 -12.07
N GLY A 92 7.30 -15.12 -11.12
CA GLY A 92 7.25 -15.41 -9.68
C GLY A 92 5.85 -15.72 -9.14
N LEU A 93 4.79 -15.45 -9.91
CA LEU A 93 3.41 -15.65 -9.48
C LEU A 93 2.87 -17.03 -9.86
N PRO A 94 1.89 -17.57 -9.10
CA PRO A 94 1.28 -18.87 -9.37
C PRO A 94 0.71 -19.04 -10.77
N SER A 95 0.07 -17.99 -11.32
CA SER A 95 -0.52 -18.03 -12.66
C SER A 95 0.53 -18.05 -13.80
N ARG A 96 1.73 -17.55 -13.53
CA ARG A 96 2.82 -17.36 -14.51
C ARG A 96 2.38 -16.66 -15.80
N SER A 97 1.39 -15.79 -15.71
CA SER A 97 0.79 -15.12 -16.86
C SER A 97 0.40 -13.69 -16.53
N VAL A 98 0.16 -12.91 -17.59
CA VAL A 98 -0.31 -11.54 -17.55
C VAL A 98 -1.76 -11.54 -18.06
N PHE A 99 -2.67 -11.00 -17.27
CA PHE A 99 -4.09 -10.85 -17.62
C PHE A 99 -4.71 -9.65 -16.90
N THR A 100 -5.87 -9.22 -17.29
CA THR A 100 -6.64 -8.19 -16.58
C THR A 100 -8.10 -8.65 -16.37
N PRO A 101 -8.70 -8.32 -15.22
CA PRO A 101 -8.08 -7.68 -14.06
C PRO A 101 -7.22 -8.68 -13.28
N GLN A 102 -5.94 -8.38 -13.03
CA GLN A 102 -5.05 -9.21 -12.21
C GLN A 102 -4.79 -8.52 -10.88
N MET A 103 -5.10 -9.19 -9.77
CA MET A 103 -4.81 -8.70 -8.43
C MET A 103 -3.62 -9.48 -7.88
N VAL A 104 -2.57 -8.76 -7.48
CA VAL A 104 -1.38 -9.30 -6.83
C VAL A 104 -1.45 -8.96 -5.35
N VAL A 105 -1.30 -9.96 -4.49
CA VAL A 105 -1.37 -9.83 -3.03
C VAL A 105 -0.01 -10.12 -2.42
N GLY A 106 0.52 -9.16 -1.67
CA GLY A 106 1.81 -9.28 -0.98
C GLY A 106 3.02 -9.54 -1.89
N GLY A 107 2.87 -9.35 -3.20
CA GLY A 107 3.91 -9.62 -4.21
C GLY A 107 4.14 -11.10 -4.51
N ILE A 108 3.37 -12.04 -3.95
CA ILE A 108 3.62 -13.49 -4.02
C ILE A 108 2.44 -14.33 -4.51
N ALA A 109 1.24 -13.80 -4.49
CA ALA A 109 0.04 -14.49 -4.93
C ALA A 109 -0.74 -13.62 -5.91
N ASP A 110 -1.43 -14.25 -6.85
CA ASP A 110 -2.28 -13.54 -7.79
C ASP A 110 -3.62 -14.25 -8.00
N VAL A 111 -4.62 -13.47 -8.38
CA VAL A 111 -5.98 -13.92 -8.63
C VAL A 111 -6.66 -13.02 -9.65
N VAL A 112 -7.70 -13.52 -10.32
CA VAL A 112 -8.58 -12.64 -11.11
C VAL A 112 -9.26 -11.65 -10.17
N GLY A 113 -9.00 -10.35 -10.34
CA GLY A 113 -9.37 -9.29 -9.39
C GLY A 113 -10.86 -9.21 -9.05
N SER A 114 -11.75 -9.72 -9.92
CA SER A 114 -13.19 -9.79 -9.67
C SER A 114 -13.61 -10.97 -8.76
N ARG A 115 -12.72 -11.93 -8.46
CA ARG A 115 -12.99 -13.07 -7.57
C ARG A 115 -12.80 -12.69 -6.11
N ARG A 116 -13.71 -11.87 -5.59
CA ARG A 116 -13.62 -11.26 -4.25
C ARG A 116 -13.29 -12.24 -3.12
N ALA A 117 -13.95 -13.41 -3.08
CA ALA A 117 -13.74 -14.40 -2.02
C ALA A 117 -12.31 -14.98 -2.02
N GLU A 118 -11.78 -15.31 -3.21
CA GLU A 118 -10.41 -15.80 -3.36
C GLU A 118 -9.40 -14.71 -2.96
N ALA A 119 -9.59 -13.48 -3.44
CA ALA A 119 -8.73 -12.34 -3.10
C ALA A 119 -8.73 -12.06 -1.59
N THR A 120 -9.91 -12.04 -0.95
CA THR A 120 -10.02 -11.85 0.51
C THR A 120 -9.30 -12.98 1.27
N GLY A 121 -9.41 -14.21 0.80
CA GLY A 121 -8.68 -15.36 1.37
C GLY A 121 -7.16 -15.19 1.30
N LEU A 122 -6.64 -14.73 0.15
CA LEU A 122 -5.21 -14.44 -0.03
C LEU A 122 -4.74 -13.30 0.87
N ILE A 123 -5.52 -12.22 0.98
CA ILE A 123 -5.21 -11.09 1.88
C ILE A 123 -5.15 -11.57 3.34
N ALA A 124 -6.14 -12.34 3.78
CA ALA A 124 -6.15 -12.88 5.13
C ALA A 124 -4.99 -13.85 5.41
N ALA A 125 -4.64 -14.70 4.43
CA ALA A 125 -3.49 -15.58 4.54
C ALA A 125 -2.17 -14.80 4.66
N GLN A 126 -2.03 -13.70 3.90
CA GLN A 126 -0.84 -12.85 3.96
C GLN A 126 -0.76 -12.08 5.30
N ALA A 127 -1.88 -11.55 5.80
CA ALA A 127 -1.94 -10.83 7.07
C ALA A 127 -1.57 -11.73 8.27
N ASN A 128 -1.97 -13.01 8.23
CA ASN A 128 -1.73 -13.99 9.29
C ASN A 128 -0.44 -14.81 9.10
N GLY A 129 0.32 -14.54 8.05
CA GLY A 129 1.55 -15.29 7.74
C GLY A 129 2.70 -14.94 8.68
N ASP A 130 3.48 -15.95 9.10
CA ASP A 130 4.68 -15.80 9.94
C ASP A 130 5.92 -15.31 9.14
N VAL A 131 5.70 -14.63 8.01
CA VAL A 131 6.81 -14.12 7.21
C VAL A 131 7.42 -12.90 7.91
N PRO A 132 8.74 -12.89 8.14
CA PRO A 132 9.40 -11.69 8.65
C PRO A 132 9.07 -10.48 7.78
N GLY A 133 8.72 -9.37 8.39
CA GLY A 133 8.40 -8.16 7.69
C GLY A 133 9.05 -6.93 8.33
N ALA A 134 9.08 -5.84 7.57
CA ALA A 134 9.61 -4.56 7.98
C ALA A 134 8.45 -3.63 8.43
N ASP A 135 8.64 -2.97 9.55
CA ASP A 135 7.70 -1.93 10.01
C ASP A 135 8.03 -0.62 9.29
N VAL A 136 7.23 -0.29 8.29
CA VAL A 136 7.40 0.94 7.52
C VAL A 136 6.58 2.05 8.15
N THR A 137 7.23 3.12 8.58
CA THR A 137 6.58 4.34 9.04
C THR A 137 6.73 5.45 8.00
N LEU A 138 5.65 6.13 7.70
CA LEU A 138 5.61 7.24 6.76
C LEU A 138 4.89 8.42 7.41
N THR A 139 5.57 9.55 7.55
CA THR A 139 5.03 10.76 8.20
C THR A 139 5.29 12.00 7.38
N LEU A 140 4.41 13.00 7.49
CA LEU A 140 4.64 14.31 6.88
C LEU A 140 5.42 15.22 7.83
N ASN A 141 6.37 15.95 7.26
CA ASN A 141 7.13 17.00 7.93
C ASN A 141 7.20 18.23 7.00
N GLY A 142 6.21 19.10 7.10
CA GLY A 142 6.07 20.24 6.20
C GLY A 142 5.86 19.80 4.75
N GLU A 143 6.80 20.15 3.86
CA GLU A 143 6.76 19.76 2.44
C GLU A 143 7.47 18.44 2.15
N SER A 144 8.03 17.80 3.17
CA SER A 144 8.72 16.52 3.08
C SER A 144 7.88 15.38 3.65
N ALA A 145 8.12 14.18 3.17
CA ALA A 145 7.68 12.93 3.79
C ALA A 145 8.92 12.19 4.32
N ILE A 146 8.82 11.71 5.56
CA ILE A 146 9.88 10.95 6.22
C ILE A 146 9.47 9.50 6.22
N ILE A 147 10.34 8.66 5.64
CA ILE A 147 10.23 7.20 5.63
C ILE A 147 11.18 6.69 6.69
N GLU A 148 10.68 5.91 7.64
CA GLU A 148 11.51 5.26 8.65
C GLU A 148 11.21 3.76 8.65
N ILE A 149 12.28 2.96 8.61
CA ILE A 149 12.25 1.51 8.70
C ILE A 149 13.24 1.14 9.79
N PRO A 150 12.81 0.57 10.93
CA PRO A 150 13.71 0.17 11.99
C PRO A 150 14.59 -1.01 11.55
N GLU A 151 15.72 -1.19 12.21
CA GLU A 151 16.53 -2.39 12.02
C GLU A 151 15.68 -3.64 12.26
N THR A 152 15.76 -4.59 11.32
CA THR A 152 15.02 -5.84 11.36
C THR A 152 15.98 -7.00 11.23
N PRO A 153 16.54 -7.52 12.34
CA PRO A 153 17.59 -8.55 12.30
C PRO A 153 17.19 -9.83 11.55
N ALA A 154 15.89 -10.17 11.56
CA ALA A 154 15.37 -11.31 10.81
C ALA A 154 15.43 -11.14 9.28
N LEU A 155 15.64 -9.92 8.80
CA LEU A 155 15.77 -9.56 7.38
C LEU A 155 17.18 -9.04 7.06
N LYS A 156 18.15 -9.33 7.94
CA LYS A 156 19.56 -9.04 7.65
C LYS A 156 19.92 -9.69 6.30
N ASP A 157 20.59 -8.92 5.47
CA ASP A 157 20.96 -9.30 4.11
C ASP A 157 19.78 -9.43 3.12
N ALA A 158 18.59 -8.93 3.47
CA ALA A 158 17.50 -8.79 2.50
C ALA A 158 17.98 -7.92 1.33
N ASN A 159 17.73 -8.37 0.11
CA ASN A 159 17.94 -7.54 -1.07
C ASN A 159 16.58 -6.96 -1.49
N ALA A 160 16.20 -5.85 -0.86
CA ALA A 160 14.89 -5.26 -1.03
C ALA A 160 14.96 -3.84 -1.61
N THR A 161 13.99 -3.50 -2.42
CA THR A 161 13.80 -2.15 -2.97
C THR A 161 12.77 -1.41 -2.13
N VAL A 162 13.08 -0.18 -1.76
CA VAL A 162 12.12 0.76 -1.17
C VAL A 162 11.42 1.51 -2.31
N TRP A 163 10.16 1.20 -2.52
CA TRP A 163 9.33 1.84 -3.53
C TRP A 163 8.53 2.99 -2.95
N VAL A 164 8.39 4.06 -3.71
CA VAL A 164 7.50 5.20 -3.43
C VAL A 164 6.49 5.30 -4.56
N ALA A 165 5.21 5.21 -4.20
CA ALA A 165 4.11 5.43 -5.12
C ALA A 165 3.40 6.75 -4.79
N ARG A 166 3.19 7.59 -5.82
CA ARG A 166 2.32 8.77 -5.75
C ARG A 166 0.95 8.36 -6.23
N VAL A 167 -0.04 8.61 -5.41
CA VAL A 167 -1.36 8.00 -5.55
C VAL A 167 -2.43 9.08 -5.57
N LEU A 168 -3.35 9.00 -6.55
CA LEU A 168 -4.58 9.76 -6.56
C LEU A 168 -5.66 8.94 -5.86
N SER A 169 -6.22 9.49 -4.79
CA SER A 169 -7.14 8.77 -3.90
C SER A 169 -8.39 8.24 -4.62
N GLU A 170 -9.00 9.07 -5.47
CA GLU A 170 -10.20 8.70 -6.19
C GLU A 170 -10.39 9.52 -7.48
N ARG A 171 -10.93 8.89 -8.51
CA ARG A 171 -11.35 9.56 -9.73
C ARG A 171 -12.48 8.82 -10.41
N GLU A 172 -13.55 9.55 -10.72
CA GLU A 172 -14.61 9.10 -11.61
C GLU A 172 -14.21 9.35 -13.07
N VAL A 173 -14.45 8.35 -13.93
CA VAL A 173 -14.18 8.41 -15.36
C VAL A 173 -15.40 8.00 -16.14
N ASN A 174 -15.84 8.86 -17.07
CA ASN A 174 -16.86 8.55 -18.06
C ASN A 174 -16.17 7.92 -19.29
N ILE A 175 -16.43 6.66 -19.57
CA ILE A 175 -15.81 5.94 -20.69
C ILE A 175 -16.57 6.29 -21.98
N GLY A 176 -15.90 6.98 -22.88
CA GLY A 176 -16.51 7.51 -24.11
C GLY A 176 -16.57 6.52 -25.26
N ASP A 177 -15.67 5.51 -25.28
CA ASP A 177 -15.58 4.53 -26.37
C ASP A 177 -15.01 3.19 -25.91
N GLY A 178 -14.80 2.23 -26.81
CA GLY A 178 -14.31 0.88 -26.50
C GLY A 178 -15.36 -0.02 -25.82
N GLU A 179 -14.91 -1.14 -25.23
CA GLU A 179 -15.78 -2.18 -24.67
C GLU A 179 -16.57 -1.71 -23.42
N ASN A 180 -16.10 -0.68 -22.73
CA ASN A 180 -16.76 -0.11 -21.56
C ASN A 180 -17.53 1.18 -21.89
N ARG A 181 -17.75 1.52 -23.17
CA ARG A 181 -18.44 2.72 -23.59
C ARG A 181 -19.75 2.96 -22.82
N GLY A 182 -19.94 4.20 -22.36
CA GLY A 182 -21.11 4.64 -21.63
C GLY A 182 -21.12 4.27 -20.14
N LYS A 183 -20.11 3.55 -19.64
CA LYS A 183 -19.97 3.29 -18.21
C LYS A 183 -19.32 4.48 -17.51
N VAL A 184 -19.73 4.72 -16.28
CA VAL A 184 -19.07 5.61 -15.34
C VAL A 184 -18.40 4.72 -14.31
N ILE A 185 -17.06 4.80 -14.20
CA ILE A 185 -16.28 3.95 -13.31
C ILE A 185 -15.52 4.83 -12.33
N VAL A 186 -15.63 4.50 -11.04
CA VAL A 186 -14.86 5.13 -9.97
C VAL A 186 -13.63 4.29 -9.70
N TYR A 187 -12.47 4.88 -9.84
CA TYR A 187 -11.18 4.29 -9.51
C TYR A 187 -10.67 4.84 -8.19
N SER A 188 -10.16 3.99 -7.32
CA SER A 188 -9.56 4.36 -6.03
C SER A 188 -8.09 4.02 -5.97
N ASN A 189 -7.31 4.87 -5.27
CA ASN A 189 -5.88 4.71 -5.07
C ASN A 189 -5.09 4.45 -6.37
N ILE A 190 -5.31 5.30 -7.35
CA ILE A 190 -4.69 5.20 -8.67
C ILE A 190 -3.24 5.61 -8.57
N VAL A 191 -2.31 4.73 -8.86
CA VAL A 191 -0.88 5.07 -8.91
C VAL A 191 -0.63 5.99 -10.09
N ARG A 192 -0.03 7.16 -9.82
CA ARG A 192 0.35 8.17 -10.81
C ARG A 192 1.84 8.17 -11.10
N ASP A 193 2.63 7.65 -10.16
CA ASP A 193 4.07 7.45 -10.29
C ASP A 193 4.51 6.35 -9.34
N LEU A 194 5.48 5.56 -9.77
CA LEU A 194 6.14 4.54 -8.96
C LEU A 194 7.63 4.62 -9.20
N SER A 195 8.39 4.94 -8.17
CA SER A 195 9.84 5.12 -8.25
C SER A 195 10.57 4.43 -7.10
N ALA A 196 11.77 3.91 -7.37
CA ALA A 196 12.64 3.36 -6.35
C ALA A 196 13.33 4.50 -5.58
N ALA A 197 13.22 4.51 -4.25
CA ALA A 197 13.88 5.47 -3.38
C ALA A 197 15.24 4.97 -2.88
N GLY A 198 15.50 3.68 -2.96
CA GLY A 198 16.77 3.07 -2.54
C GLY A 198 16.64 1.57 -2.34
N MET A 199 17.77 0.97 -1.94
CA MET A 199 17.87 -0.43 -1.54
C MET A 199 17.87 -0.53 -0.02
N TRP A 200 17.36 -1.64 0.50
CA TRP A 200 17.33 -1.92 1.93
C TRP A 200 17.80 -3.36 2.21
N HIS A 201 18.64 -3.52 3.26
CA HIS A 201 19.28 -4.78 3.61
C HIS A 201 19.07 -5.19 5.07
N GLY A 202 18.00 -4.69 5.70
CA GLY A 202 17.63 -5.05 7.07
C GLY A 202 18.11 -4.06 8.15
N GLU A 203 18.98 -3.11 7.82
CA GLU A 203 19.45 -2.06 8.72
C GLU A 203 18.38 -0.97 8.95
N ALA A 204 18.54 -0.18 10.01
CA ALA A 204 17.71 0.99 10.23
C ALA A 204 17.88 1.99 9.07
N LEU A 205 16.79 2.39 8.44
CA LEU A 205 16.79 3.32 7.33
C LEU A 205 15.90 4.52 7.65
N LYS A 206 16.41 5.72 7.37
CA LYS A 206 15.62 6.95 7.38
C LYS A 206 15.88 7.71 6.08
N LEU A 207 14.82 7.96 5.32
CA LEU A 207 14.85 8.75 4.09
C LEU A 207 13.91 9.93 4.23
N GLU A 208 14.31 11.07 3.68
CA GLU A 208 13.46 12.22 3.50
C GLU A 208 13.27 12.46 2.00
N ILE A 209 12.01 12.53 1.59
CA ILE A 209 11.62 12.75 0.19
C ILE A 209 10.66 13.93 0.10
N PRO A 210 10.60 14.66 -1.02
CA PRO A 210 9.54 15.66 -1.21
C PRO A 210 8.16 15.00 -1.15
N ALA A 211 7.31 15.44 -0.22
CA ALA A 211 5.93 14.98 -0.13
C ALA A 211 5.13 15.44 -1.34
N ARG A 212 5.53 16.57 -1.93
CA ARG A 212 4.98 17.14 -3.15
C ARG A 212 6.09 17.29 -4.18
N GLN A 213 5.87 16.79 -5.36
CA GLN A 213 6.76 16.98 -6.49
C GLN A 213 5.89 17.38 -7.68
N ASN A 214 6.28 18.45 -8.35
CA ASN A 214 5.60 18.86 -9.58
C ASN A 214 6.04 17.95 -10.73
N MET A 215 5.25 16.92 -10.97
CA MET A 215 5.48 15.93 -12.04
C MET A 215 4.47 16.05 -13.18
N GLY A 216 3.67 17.12 -13.20
CA GLY A 216 2.56 17.27 -14.14
C GLY A 216 1.38 16.33 -13.83
N GLU A 217 1.45 15.56 -12.75
CA GLU A 217 0.43 14.60 -12.33
C GLU A 217 -0.16 15.03 -10.99
N THR A 218 -1.47 14.87 -10.85
CA THR A 218 -2.17 15.13 -9.58
C THR A 218 -2.13 13.86 -8.72
N TYR A 219 -1.74 14.00 -7.46
CA TYR A 219 -1.82 12.97 -6.42
C TYR A 219 -2.09 13.65 -5.07
N ASP A 220 -2.66 12.91 -4.14
CA ASP A 220 -3.03 13.35 -2.80
C ASP A 220 -2.70 12.31 -1.72
N ARG A 221 -1.99 11.25 -2.11
CA ARG A 221 -1.48 10.19 -1.22
C ARG A 221 -0.07 9.80 -1.59
N LEU A 222 0.68 9.33 -0.60
CA LEU A 222 1.95 8.63 -0.79
C LEU A 222 1.82 7.24 -0.18
N ALA A 223 2.23 6.23 -0.94
CA ALA A 223 2.47 4.89 -0.43
C ALA A 223 3.97 4.58 -0.50
N VAL A 224 4.48 3.92 0.52
CA VAL A 224 5.85 3.40 0.55
C VAL A 224 5.78 1.93 0.87
N PHE A 225 6.49 1.11 0.11
CA PHE A 225 6.60 -0.31 0.41
C PHE A 225 8.01 -0.84 0.16
N VAL A 226 8.38 -1.81 0.99
CA VAL A 226 9.66 -2.52 0.91
C VAL A 226 9.39 -3.87 0.26
N GLN A 227 10.05 -4.15 -0.85
CA GLN A 227 9.83 -5.36 -1.64
C GLN A 227 11.11 -6.09 -1.94
N GLN A 228 11.17 -7.37 -1.68
CA GLN A 228 12.33 -8.19 -1.97
C GLN A 228 12.57 -8.25 -3.49
N GLY A 229 13.77 -7.88 -3.93
CA GLY A 229 14.05 -7.65 -5.33
C GLY A 229 13.16 -6.54 -5.91
N GLU A 230 12.70 -6.70 -7.14
CA GLU A 230 11.79 -5.77 -7.82
C GLU A 230 10.31 -6.17 -7.72
N THR A 231 10.03 -7.49 -7.69
CA THR A 231 8.68 -8.07 -7.75
C THR A 231 8.50 -9.31 -6.86
N GLY A 232 9.35 -9.48 -5.84
CA GLY A 232 9.21 -10.56 -4.85
C GLY A 232 8.24 -10.20 -3.72
N PRO A 233 8.33 -10.90 -2.57
CA PRO A 233 7.51 -10.62 -1.40
C PRO A 233 7.58 -9.17 -0.95
N VAL A 234 6.43 -8.59 -0.60
CA VAL A 234 6.35 -7.29 0.05
C VAL A 234 6.57 -7.49 1.55
N LEU A 235 7.61 -6.85 2.08
CA LEU A 235 8.06 -6.99 3.47
C LEU A 235 7.37 -6.00 4.40
N GLY A 236 6.87 -4.88 3.87
CA GLY A 236 6.16 -3.86 4.64
C GLY A 236 5.62 -2.77 3.74
N VAL A 237 4.55 -2.09 4.18
CA VAL A 237 3.90 -1.02 3.42
C VAL A 237 3.27 -0.01 4.36
N ALA A 238 3.30 1.27 3.96
CA ALA A 238 2.58 2.36 4.60
C ALA A 238 1.94 3.27 3.54
N LEU A 239 0.82 3.89 3.89
CA LEU A 239 0.10 4.86 3.07
C LEU A 239 -0.31 6.04 3.94
N ILE A 240 -0.12 7.27 3.43
CA ILE A 240 -0.60 8.49 4.07
C ILE A 240 -1.29 9.41 3.07
N ASP A 241 -2.21 10.23 3.57
CA ASP A 241 -2.75 11.34 2.81
C ASP A 241 -1.75 12.50 2.77
N VAL A 242 -1.60 13.11 1.60
CA VAL A 242 -0.81 14.33 1.40
C VAL A 242 -1.80 15.44 1.06
N PRO A 243 -2.01 16.42 1.97
CA PRO A 243 -2.94 17.51 1.70
C PRO A 243 -2.58 18.20 0.37
N LEU A 244 -3.56 18.40 -0.50
CA LEU A 244 -3.36 19.19 -1.71
C LEU A 244 -2.85 20.58 -1.29
N ALA A 245 -1.91 21.15 -2.05
CA ALA A 245 -1.53 22.53 -1.81
C ALA A 245 -2.81 23.39 -1.84
N GLY A 246 -3.12 24.05 -0.73
CA GLY A 246 -4.13 25.09 -0.77
C GLY A 246 -3.80 26.06 -1.90
N PRO A 247 -4.77 26.77 -2.51
CA PRO A 247 -4.47 27.81 -3.47
C PRO A 247 -3.47 28.74 -2.81
N GLY A 248 -2.29 28.86 -3.42
CA GLY A 248 -1.12 29.51 -2.84
C GLY A 248 -1.49 30.84 -2.24
N THR A 249 -1.10 31.01 -0.98
CA THR A 249 -0.86 32.35 -0.45
C THR A 249 0.38 32.88 -1.18
N PRO A 250 0.29 34.04 -1.88
CA PRO A 250 1.40 34.60 -2.63
C PRO A 250 2.56 34.97 -1.74
#